data_ea976097807313da1eb082232ed2948d
#
_entry.id   ea976097807313da1eb082232ed2948d
#
_cell.length_a   1.000
_cell.length_b   1.000
_cell.length_c   1.000
_cell.angle_alpha   90.00
_cell.angle_beta   90.00
_cell.angle_gamma   90.00
#
_symmetry.space_group_name_H-M   'P 1'
#
loop_
_entity.id
_entity.type
_entity.pdbx_description
1 polymer ?
#
loop_
_entity_poly.entity_id
_entity_poly.type
_entity_poly.pdbx_seq_one_letter_code
_entity_poly.pdbx_strand_id
1 'polypeptide(L)'
;RTVADPAGLLARRLADYRAVVHRVGADEVAGTIRRCLADRGVSTMAVPADVDPAWCADGVRWLPDAPPDEALSVAELDRVDGVLTGCAVAIADTGTLVLDTGPGQGRRMLTLVPDYHLCVVPAGRIAAGVPDALARLDPARPLTFVSGPSATSDIELDRVEGVHGPRTLEVLVADDP
;
A
#
# COMPACT_ATOMS: atom_id res chain seq x y z
N ARG A 1 -18.80 -8.16 14.94
CA ARG A 1 -18.92 -6.82 15.55
C ARG A 1 -19.09 -5.82 14.40
N THR A 2 -20.23 -5.15 14.32
CA THR A 2 -20.46 -4.14 13.29
C THR A 2 -19.70 -2.87 13.66
N VAL A 3 -18.82 -2.39 12.77
CA VAL A 3 -18.14 -1.11 12.90
C VAL A 3 -18.92 -0.09 12.07
N ALA A 4 -19.35 1.01 12.69
CA ALA A 4 -20.19 2.02 12.02
C ALA A 4 -19.45 2.78 10.90
N ASP A 5 -18.14 3.02 11.07
CA ASP A 5 -17.25 3.66 10.08
C ASP A 5 -15.95 2.88 9.99
N PRO A 6 -15.88 1.80 9.18
CA PRO A 6 -14.66 1.02 9.02
C PRO A 6 -13.52 1.81 8.39
N ALA A 7 -13.82 2.70 7.44
CA ALA A 7 -12.82 3.52 6.77
C ALA A 7 -12.16 4.52 7.74
N GLY A 8 -12.96 5.20 8.56
CA GLY A 8 -12.42 6.09 9.59
C GLY A 8 -11.67 5.35 10.69
N LEU A 9 -12.09 4.15 11.06
CA LEU A 9 -11.34 3.31 12.01
C LEU A 9 -9.99 2.90 11.43
N LEU A 10 -9.97 2.41 10.18
CA LEU A 10 -8.75 2.06 9.46
C LEU A 10 -7.77 3.23 9.42
N ALA A 11 -8.25 4.41 9.03
CA ALA A 11 -7.44 5.62 8.93
C ALA A 11 -6.77 5.97 10.27
N ARG A 12 -7.52 5.94 11.37
CA ARG A 12 -6.97 6.19 12.72
C ARG A 12 -5.91 5.16 13.10
N ARG A 13 -6.19 3.86 12.88
CA ARG A 13 -5.26 2.79 13.24
C ARG A 13 -3.96 2.85 12.43
N LEU A 14 -4.04 3.16 11.14
CA LEU A 14 -2.86 3.36 10.30
C LEU A 14 -2.03 4.56 10.77
N ALA A 15 -2.69 5.68 11.13
CA ALA A 15 -2.02 6.87 11.67
C ALA A 15 -1.34 6.58 13.02
N ASP A 16 -1.92 5.75 13.88
CA ASP A 16 -1.31 5.29 15.14
C ASP A 16 0.03 4.58 14.89
N TYR A 17 0.17 3.91 13.73
CA TYR A 17 1.41 3.29 13.27
C TYR A 17 2.29 4.22 12.43
N ARG A 18 2.01 5.55 12.41
CA ARG A 18 2.76 6.56 11.66
C ARG A 18 2.65 6.45 10.13
N ALA A 19 1.67 5.75 9.59
CA ALA A 19 1.33 5.89 8.19
C ALA A 19 0.69 7.24 7.91
N VAL A 20 0.97 7.82 6.75
CA VAL A 20 0.24 9.00 6.25
C VAL A 20 -1.04 8.50 5.60
N VAL A 21 -2.20 9.05 5.97
CA VAL A 21 -3.49 8.57 5.49
C VAL A 21 -4.33 9.71 4.93
N HIS A 22 -4.86 9.49 3.74
CA HIS A 22 -5.82 10.38 3.07
C HIS A 22 -7.14 9.65 2.89
N ARG A 23 -8.24 10.30 3.25
CA ARG A 23 -9.60 9.88 2.85
C ARG A 23 -10.03 10.71 1.66
N VAL A 24 -10.42 10.06 0.60
CA VAL A 24 -10.71 10.71 -0.70
C VAL A 24 -11.94 10.10 -1.35
N GLY A 25 -12.66 10.88 -2.13
CA GLY A 25 -13.68 10.35 -3.02
C GLY A 25 -13.05 9.52 -4.14
N ALA A 26 -13.80 8.58 -4.71
CA ALA A 26 -13.30 7.71 -5.77
C ALA A 26 -12.76 8.49 -6.99
N ASP A 27 -13.38 9.62 -7.31
CA ASP A 27 -12.99 10.53 -8.40
C ASP A 27 -11.75 11.39 -8.08
N GLU A 28 -11.36 11.48 -6.81
CA GLU A 28 -10.21 12.27 -6.36
C GLU A 28 -8.91 11.46 -6.26
N VAL A 29 -8.95 10.12 -6.39
CA VAL A 29 -7.81 9.22 -6.20
C VAL A 29 -6.62 9.64 -7.06
N ALA A 30 -6.80 9.77 -8.38
CA ALA A 30 -5.72 10.14 -9.29
C ALA A 30 -5.12 11.52 -8.99
N GLY A 31 -5.97 12.50 -8.65
CA GLY A 31 -5.54 13.84 -8.26
C GLY A 31 -4.74 13.83 -6.95
N THR A 32 -5.15 13.01 -5.99
CA THR A 32 -4.45 12.89 -4.71
C THR A 32 -3.11 12.16 -4.86
N ILE A 33 -3.05 11.08 -5.65
CA ILE A 33 -1.78 10.42 -6.00
C ILE A 33 -0.80 11.45 -6.56
N ARG A 34 -1.23 12.25 -7.54
CA ARG A 34 -0.38 13.30 -8.14
C ARG A 34 0.15 14.27 -7.08
N ARG A 35 -0.68 14.73 -6.16
CA ARG A 35 -0.26 15.64 -5.07
C ARG A 35 0.75 14.96 -4.15
N CYS A 36 0.47 13.74 -3.67
CA CYS A 36 1.39 13.00 -2.79
C CYS A 36 2.78 12.81 -3.40
N LEU A 37 2.84 12.46 -4.70
CA LEU A 37 4.09 12.27 -5.41
C LEU A 37 4.84 13.60 -5.63
N ALA A 38 4.12 14.67 -5.99
CA ALA A 38 4.70 16.01 -6.17
C ALA A 38 5.25 16.57 -4.85
N ASP A 39 4.52 16.47 -3.75
CA ASP A 39 4.92 16.96 -2.43
C ASP A 39 6.18 16.26 -1.90
N ARG A 40 6.42 15.02 -2.34
CA ARG A 40 7.63 14.24 -2.02
C ARG A 40 8.76 14.40 -3.03
N GLY A 41 8.54 15.07 -4.15
CA GLY A 41 9.52 15.20 -5.24
C GLY A 41 9.79 13.86 -5.93
N VAL A 42 8.82 12.95 -5.94
CA VAL A 42 8.93 11.63 -6.56
C VAL A 42 8.94 11.78 -8.09
N SER A 43 9.88 11.13 -8.73
CA SER A 43 10.06 11.13 -10.19
C SER A 43 9.89 9.76 -10.84
N THR A 44 10.11 8.68 -10.09
CA THR A 44 10.10 7.32 -10.61
C THR A 44 9.41 6.36 -9.63
N MET A 45 8.37 5.67 -10.10
CA MET A 45 7.60 4.72 -9.30
C MET A 45 7.55 3.34 -9.97
N ALA A 46 7.74 2.28 -9.20
CA ALA A 46 7.39 0.93 -9.63
C ALA A 46 5.88 0.69 -9.45
N VAL A 47 5.30 -0.10 -10.34
CA VAL A 47 3.89 -0.50 -10.26
C VAL A 47 3.73 -1.94 -10.71
N PRO A 48 2.72 -2.68 -10.20
CA PRO A 48 2.26 -3.89 -10.85
C PRO A 48 1.83 -3.59 -12.29
N ALA A 49 2.09 -4.50 -13.23
CA ALA A 49 1.72 -4.30 -14.64
C ALA A 49 0.21 -4.16 -14.85
N ASP A 50 -0.59 -4.67 -13.92
CA ASP A 50 -2.06 -4.66 -13.92
C ASP A 50 -2.66 -3.61 -12.96
N VAL A 51 -1.88 -2.63 -12.53
CA VAL A 51 -2.40 -1.50 -11.74
C VAL A 51 -3.41 -0.70 -12.58
N ASP A 52 -4.38 -0.08 -11.92
CA ASP A 52 -5.33 0.80 -12.60
C ASP A 52 -4.57 1.95 -13.29
N PRO A 53 -4.62 2.06 -14.63
CA PRO A 53 -3.92 3.10 -15.36
C PRO A 53 -4.32 4.52 -14.94
N ALA A 54 -5.54 4.70 -14.43
CA ALA A 54 -6.02 5.99 -13.94
C ALA A 54 -5.23 6.50 -12.71
N TRP A 55 -4.53 5.62 -12.00
CA TRP A 55 -3.69 5.99 -10.88
C TRP A 55 -2.30 6.49 -11.31
N CYS A 56 -1.89 6.19 -12.55
CA CYS A 56 -0.58 6.57 -13.09
C CYS A 56 -0.60 8.03 -13.58
N ALA A 57 -0.35 8.96 -12.67
CA ALA A 57 -0.36 10.39 -12.94
C ALA A 57 0.74 10.83 -13.94
N ASP A 58 0.46 11.85 -14.73
CA ASP A 58 1.46 12.48 -15.60
C ASP A 58 2.60 13.11 -14.79
N GLY A 59 3.80 13.16 -15.40
CA GLY A 59 4.97 13.77 -14.79
C GLY A 59 5.82 12.81 -13.94
N VAL A 60 5.39 11.58 -13.75
CA VAL A 60 6.14 10.51 -13.08
C VAL A 60 6.49 9.43 -14.07
N ARG A 61 7.71 8.91 -13.99
CA ARG A 61 8.12 7.74 -14.76
C ARG A 61 7.64 6.47 -14.05
N TRP A 62 6.69 5.78 -14.66
CA TRP A 62 6.14 4.53 -14.17
C TRP A 62 6.91 3.34 -14.74
N LEU A 63 7.36 2.43 -13.88
CA LEU A 63 8.05 1.21 -14.23
C LEU A 63 7.15 0.01 -13.89
N PRO A 64 6.48 -0.59 -14.89
CA PRO A 64 5.65 -1.76 -14.66
C PRO A 64 6.54 -2.98 -14.34
N ASP A 65 6.16 -3.72 -13.31
CA ASP A 65 6.73 -5.03 -12.97
C ASP A 65 5.81 -6.13 -13.52
N ALA A 66 6.27 -6.80 -14.56
CA ALA A 66 5.51 -7.80 -15.31
C ALA A 66 6.23 -9.17 -15.36
N PRO A 67 6.28 -9.91 -14.24
CA PRO A 67 6.86 -11.25 -14.24
C PRO A 67 6.03 -12.22 -15.11
N PRO A 68 6.64 -13.27 -15.68
CA PRO A 68 8.06 -13.64 -15.49
C PRO A 68 9.04 -12.91 -16.41
N ASP A 69 8.60 -12.37 -17.54
CA ASP A 69 9.52 -11.96 -18.62
C ASP A 69 10.06 -10.54 -18.43
N GLU A 70 9.27 -9.64 -17.87
CA GLU A 70 9.62 -8.21 -17.67
C GLU A 70 9.59 -7.83 -16.18
N ALA A 71 10.11 -8.71 -15.33
CA ALA A 71 10.22 -8.45 -13.90
C ALA A 71 11.37 -7.49 -13.59
N LEU A 72 11.10 -6.44 -12.82
CA LEU A 72 12.14 -5.53 -12.33
C LEU A 72 13.12 -6.27 -11.41
N SER A 73 14.41 -6.07 -11.65
CA SER A 73 15.45 -6.61 -10.77
C SER A 73 15.46 -5.88 -9.42
N VAL A 74 16.10 -6.48 -8.41
CA VAL A 74 16.31 -5.84 -7.10
C VAL A 74 17.01 -4.50 -7.26
N ALA A 75 18.02 -4.43 -8.13
CA ALA A 75 18.78 -3.21 -8.36
C ALA A 75 17.96 -2.09 -9.04
N GLU A 76 16.96 -2.44 -9.84
CA GLU A 76 16.02 -1.48 -10.41
C GLU A 76 15.02 -1.01 -9.35
N LEU A 77 14.49 -1.92 -8.54
CA LEU A 77 13.59 -1.60 -7.43
C LEU A 77 14.26 -0.73 -6.35
N ASP A 78 15.55 -0.91 -6.13
CA ASP A 78 16.32 -0.10 -5.16
C ASP A 78 16.57 1.35 -5.66
N ARG A 79 16.42 1.58 -6.97
CA ARG A 79 16.62 2.90 -7.57
C ARG A 79 15.36 3.71 -7.79
N VAL A 80 14.19 3.11 -7.64
CA VAL A 80 12.93 3.86 -7.74
C VAL A 80 12.66 4.61 -6.45
N ASP A 81 11.95 5.73 -6.55
CA ASP A 81 11.58 6.53 -5.38
C ASP A 81 10.52 5.82 -4.53
N GLY A 82 9.71 4.93 -5.15
CA GLY A 82 8.67 4.20 -4.43
C GLY A 82 7.89 3.21 -5.29
N VAL A 83 6.84 2.65 -4.70
CA VAL A 83 5.91 1.74 -5.33
C VAL A 83 4.47 2.18 -5.10
N LEU A 84 3.61 2.03 -6.11
CA LEU A 84 2.16 2.21 -6.00
C LEU A 84 1.47 0.86 -6.16
N THR A 85 0.61 0.50 -5.21
CA THR A 85 -0.20 -0.73 -5.28
C THR A 85 -1.62 -0.51 -4.76
N GLY A 86 -2.49 -1.48 -5.05
CA GLY A 86 -3.69 -1.73 -4.27
C GLY A 86 -3.42 -2.72 -3.12
N CYS A 87 -4.49 -3.25 -2.54
CA CYS A 87 -4.43 -4.34 -1.56
C CYS A 87 -5.55 -5.36 -1.79
N ALA A 88 -5.41 -6.57 -1.26
CA ALA A 88 -6.46 -7.59 -1.28
C ALA A 88 -7.60 -7.21 -0.31
N VAL A 89 -7.25 -6.89 0.92
CA VAL A 89 -8.17 -6.45 1.97
C VAL A 89 -7.44 -5.55 2.96
N ALA A 90 -8.14 -4.60 3.56
CA ALA A 90 -7.65 -3.80 4.68
C ALA A 90 -8.47 -4.12 5.94
N ILE A 91 -7.82 -4.26 7.08
CA ILE A 91 -8.43 -4.65 8.36
C ILE A 91 -8.55 -3.42 9.25
N ALA A 92 -9.76 -2.93 9.44
CA ALA A 92 -10.00 -1.67 10.15
C ALA A 92 -9.58 -1.73 11.63
N ASP A 93 -9.88 -2.83 12.32
CA ASP A 93 -9.64 -2.97 13.76
C ASP A 93 -8.14 -2.94 14.12
N THR A 94 -7.28 -3.46 13.22
CA THR A 94 -5.84 -3.56 13.44
C THR A 94 -5.01 -2.54 12.65
N GLY A 95 -5.61 -1.78 11.71
CA GLY A 95 -4.85 -0.89 10.85
C GLY A 95 -3.88 -1.64 9.93
N THR A 96 -4.32 -2.77 9.36
CA THR A 96 -3.45 -3.66 8.59
C THR A 96 -3.92 -3.73 7.14
N LEU A 97 -3.00 -3.57 6.20
CA LEU A 97 -3.21 -3.87 4.79
C LEU A 97 -2.73 -5.29 4.52
N VAL A 98 -3.49 -6.06 3.75
CA VAL A 98 -3.10 -7.41 3.34
C VAL A 98 -2.93 -7.44 1.83
N LEU A 99 -1.77 -7.87 1.38
CA LEU A 99 -1.45 -8.12 -0.01
C LEU A 99 -1.31 -9.64 -0.23
N ASP A 100 -1.93 -10.14 -1.30
CA ASP A 100 -1.97 -11.56 -1.65
C ASP A 100 -1.39 -11.86 -3.04
N THR A 101 -0.61 -10.92 -3.59
CA THR A 101 -0.08 -10.97 -4.96
C THR A 101 -1.17 -11.02 -6.06
N GLY A 102 -2.38 -10.60 -5.72
CA GLY A 102 -3.50 -10.48 -6.65
C GLY A 102 -3.44 -9.23 -7.53
N PRO A 103 -4.53 -8.98 -8.27
CA PRO A 103 -4.59 -7.85 -9.20
C PRO A 103 -4.27 -6.52 -8.53
N GLY A 104 -3.41 -5.72 -9.20
CA GLY A 104 -2.98 -4.41 -8.73
C GLY A 104 -2.03 -4.41 -7.52
N GLN A 105 -1.52 -5.57 -7.10
CA GLN A 105 -0.67 -5.68 -5.91
C GLN A 105 0.78 -6.06 -6.23
N GLY A 106 0.97 -6.83 -7.31
CA GLY A 106 2.27 -7.31 -7.75
C GLY A 106 2.90 -8.34 -6.79
N ARG A 107 4.13 -8.72 -7.09
CA ARG A 107 4.89 -9.66 -6.28
C ARG A 107 5.44 -9.00 -5.01
N ARG A 108 5.70 -9.80 -3.99
CA ARG A 108 6.14 -9.34 -2.65
C ARG A 108 7.36 -8.41 -2.68
N MET A 109 8.27 -8.59 -3.65
CA MET A 109 9.48 -7.78 -3.77
C MET A 109 9.19 -6.29 -4.02
N LEU A 110 8.08 -5.97 -4.73
CA LEU A 110 7.65 -4.59 -4.97
C LEU A 110 7.40 -3.80 -3.70
N THR A 111 6.90 -4.43 -2.66
CA THR A 111 6.56 -3.78 -1.39
C THR A 111 7.60 -4.00 -0.29
N LEU A 112 8.75 -4.59 -0.62
CA LEU A 112 9.85 -4.80 0.33
C LEU A 112 11.09 -3.98 0.02
N VAL A 113 11.39 -3.72 -1.26
CA VAL A 113 12.65 -3.08 -1.66
C VAL A 113 12.55 -1.55 -1.70
N PRO A 114 11.56 -0.92 -2.36
CA PRO A 114 11.45 0.54 -2.38
C PRO A 114 11.17 1.13 -1.00
N ASP A 115 11.72 2.32 -0.76
CA ASP A 115 11.63 3.00 0.54
C ASP A 115 10.27 3.67 0.82
N TYR A 116 9.49 3.91 -0.23
CA TYR A 116 8.18 4.52 -0.17
C TYR A 116 7.12 3.61 -0.78
N HIS A 117 6.05 3.36 -0.05
CA HIS A 117 4.89 2.61 -0.52
C HIS A 117 3.63 3.49 -0.44
N LEU A 118 3.05 3.77 -1.59
CA LEU A 118 1.73 4.39 -1.73
C LEU A 118 0.71 3.29 -2.03
N CYS A 119 -0.27 3.11 -1.16
CA CYS A 119 -1.28 2.07 -1.30
C CYS A 119 -2.68 2.67 -1.42
N VAL A 120 -3.42 2.28 -2.45
CA VAL A 120 -4.83 2.66 -2.62
C VAL A 120 -5.73 1.55 -2.06
N VAL A 121 -6.64 1.94 -1.17
CA VAL A 121 -7.58 1.04 -0.49
C VAL A 121 -9.00 1.49 -0.82
N PRO A 122 -9.68 0.87 -1.79
CA PRO A 122 -11.11 1.09 -2.02
C PRO A 122 -11.94 0.69 -0.81
N ALA A 123 -12.99 1.43 -0.47
CA ALA A 123 -13.84 1.19 0.70
C ALA A 123 -14.40 -0.24 0.74
N GLY A 124 -14.79 -0.80 -0.42
CA GLY A 124 -15.25 -2.18 -0.54
C GLY A 124 -14.22 -3.25 -0.15
N ARG A 125 -12.92 -2.89 -0.07
CA ARG A 125 -11.84 -3.77 0.39
C ARG A 125 -11.63 -3.72 1.91
N ILE A 126 -12.34 -2.87 2.64
CA ILE A 126 -12.18 -2.76 4.08
C ILE A 126 -13.03 -3.82 4.79
N ALA A 127 -12.41 -4.63 5.62
CA ALA A 127 -13.04 -5.56 6.54
C ALA A 127 -13.04 -4.96 7.95
N ALA A 128 -14.09 -5.19 8.73
CA ALA A 128 -14.20 -4.66 10.09
C ALA A 128 -13.14 -5.24 11.03
N GLY A 129 -12.84 -6.53 10.89
CA GLY A 129 -11.87 -7.24 11.74
C GLY A 129 -11.20 -8.40 11.05
N VAL A 130 -10.26 -9.03 11.76
CA VAL A 130 -9.43 -10.13 11.22
C VAL A 130 -10.25 -11.32 10.69
N PRO A 131 -11.29 -11.83 11.37
CA PRO A 131 -12.06 -12.96 10.86
C PRO A 131 -12.75 -12.67 9.51
N ASP A 132 -13.29 -11.45 9.36
CA ASP A 132 -13.94 -11.02 8.11
C ASP A 132 -12.94 -10.88 6.97
N ALA A 133 -11.74 -10.39 7.27
CA ALA A 133 -10.65 -10.27 6.30
C ALA A 133 -10.17 -11.64 5.84
N LEU A 134 -9.90 -12.56 6.78
CA LEU A 134 -9.43 -13.91 6.45
C LEU A 134 -10.45 -14.69 5.60
N ALA A 135 -11.74 -14.47 5.82
CA ALA A 135 -12.81 -15.08 5.01
C ALA A 135 -12.81 -14.62 3.53
N ARG A 136 -12.14 -13.48 3.22
CA ARG A 136 -12.04 -12.92 1.87
C ARG A 136 -10.74 -13.32 1.17
N LEU A 137 -9.80 -13.94 1.87
CA LEU A 137 -8.46 -14.30 1.37
C LEU A 137 -8.39 -15.77 0.99
N ASP A 138 -7.60 -16.06 -0.04
CA ASP A 138 -7.24 -17.43 -0.38
C ASP A 138 -6.01 -17.85 0.45
N PRO A 139 -6.14 -18.83 1.36
CA PRO A 139 -5.03 -19.26 2.22
C PRO A 139 -3.89 -19.96 1.45
N ALA A 140 -4.11 -20.35 0.19
CA ALA A 140 -3.07 -20.93 -0.66
C ALA A 140 -2.14 -19.88 -1.28
N ARG A 141 -2.52 -18.60 -1.24
CA ARG A 141 -1.72 -17.49 -1.79
C ARG A 141 -0.71 -16.95 -0.76
N PRO A 142 0.43 -16.43 -1.22
CA PRO A 142 1.36 -15.73 -0.33
C PRO A 142 0.70 -14.50 0.26
N LEU A 143 0.65 -14.37 1.58
CA LEU A 143 0.07 -13.22 2.25
C LEU A 143 1.17 -12.34 2.86
N THR A 144 1.05 -11.04 2.66
CA THR A 144 1.89 -10.02 3.32
C THR A 144 0.99 -9.09 4.11
N PHE A 145 1.22 -9.00 5.42
CA PHE A 145 0.49 -8.11 6.33
C PHE A 145 1.35 -6.88 6.62
N VAL A 146 0.81 -5.69 6.34
CA VAL A 146 1.49 -4.41 6.51
C VAL A 146 0.70 -3.56 7.50
N SER A 147 1.28 -3.35 8.68
CA SER A 147 0.69 -2.51 9.74
C SER A 147 1.60 -1.31 10.01
N GLY A 148 1.54 -0.33 9.12
CA GLY A 148 2.41 0.84 9.17
C GLY A 148 3.74 0.68 8.42
N PRO A 149 4.58 1.74 8.40
CA PRO A 149 5.90 1.71 7.79
C PRO A 149 6.84 0.72 8.51
N SER A 150 7.82 0.21 7.76
CA SER A 150 8.78 -0.75 8.30
C SER A 150 9.57 -0.16 9.47
N ALA A 151 9.54 -0.85 10.60
CA ALA A 151 10.30 -0.47 11.78
C ALA A 151 10.56 -1.69 12.66
N THR A 152 11.73 -1.71 13.33
CA THR A 152 12.01 -2.69 14.36
C THR A 152 12.27 -2.00 15.70
N SER A 153 11.78 -2.59 16.79
CA SER A 153 12.00 -2.13 18.15
C SER A 153 12.51 -3.26 19.06
N ASP A 154 12.88 -4.40 18.46
CA ASP A 154 13.11 -5.63 19.22
C ASP A 154 14.47 -5.67 19.93
N ILE A 155 15.40 -4.80 19.61
CA ILE A 155 16.77 -4.82 20.14
C ILE A 155 17.09 -3.59 20.99
N GLU A 156 16.51 -2.45 20.66
CA GLU A 156 16.66 -1.21 21.43
C GLU A 156 15.27 -0.60 21.66
N LEU A 157 15.06 0.06 22.78
CA LEU A 157 13.79 0.73 23.10
C LEU A 157 13.44 1.86 22.12
N ASP A 158 14.33 2.16 21.17
CA ASP A 158 14.15 3.11 20.09
C ASP A 158 13.78 2.38 18.79
N ARG A 159 12.75 2.88 18.12
CA ARG A 159 12.26 2.37 16.85
C ARG A 159 13.24 2.70 15.72
N VAL A 160 13.89 1.68 15.16
CA VAL A 160 14.74 1.81 13.96
C VAL A 160 13.88 1.57 12.71
N GLU A 161 13.82 2.53 11.79
CA GLU A 161 13.02 2.46 10.56
C GLU A 161 13.82 1.82 9.42
N GLY A 162 13.13 1.12 8.48
CA GLY A 162 13.71 0.67 7.21
C GLY A 162 14.47 -0.64 7.24
N VAL A 163 14.22 -1.54 8.20
CA VAL A 163 14.96 -2.82 8.30
C VAL A 163 14.40 -3.89 7.36
N HIS A 164 13.07 -3.91 7.12
CA HIS A 164 12.39 -4.99 6.40
C HIS A 164 11.32 -4.50 5.41
N GLY A 165 11.47 -3.29 4.86
CA GLY A 165 10.51 -2.73 3.91
C GLY A 165 10.50 -1.20 3.90
N PRO A 166 9.50 -0.58 3.27
CA PRO A 166 9.40 0.86 3.11
C PRO A 166 9.42 1.62 4.43
N ARG A 167 10.29 2.62 4.55
CA ARG A 167 10.32 3.55 5.70
C ARG A 167 9.12 4.48 5.72
N THR A 168 8.48 4.66 4.56
CA THR A 168 7.28 5.49 4.44
C THR A 168 6.14 4.68 3.86
N LEU A 169 5.02 4.65 4.58
CA LEU A 169 3.74 4.12 4.11
C LEU A 169 2.74 5.27 4.01
N GLU A 170 2.17 5.45 2.83
CA GLU A 170 1.10 6.40 2.58
C GLU A 170 -0.10 5.67 2.00
N VAL A 171 -1.29 5.94 2.54
CA VAL A 171 -2.49 5.17 2.22
C VAL A 171 -3.61 6.10 1.80
N LEU A 172 -4.16 5.87 0.62
CA LEU A 172 -5.38 6.52 0.16
C LEU A 172 -6.56 5.58 0.44
N VAL A 173 -7.42 5.96 1.35
CA VAL A 173 -8.70 5.28 1.58
C VAL A 173 -9.73 5.96 0.70
N ALA A 174 -10.10 5.27 -0.39
CA ALA A 174 -11.03 5.77 -1.38
C ALA A 174 -12.46 5.33 -1.05
N ASP A 175 -13.35 6.29 -0.86
CA ASP A 175 -14.77 6.00 -0.70
C ASP A 175 -15.33 5.38 -1.99
N ASP A 176 -16.37 4.55 -1.85
CA ASP A 176 -17.07 4.00 -3.02
C ASP A 176 -17.72 5.13 -3.82
N PRO A 177 -17.87 4.98 -5.16
CA PRO A 177 -18.50 5.99 -6.03
C PRO A 177 -19.95 6.24 -5.68
#